data_3ccd862a353fb8eaff96f6970d4ce473
#
_entry.id   3ccd862a353fb8eaff96f6970d4ce473
#
_cell.length_a   1.000
_cell.length_b   1.000
_cell.length_c   1.000
_cell.angle_alpha   90.00
_cell.angle_beta   90.00
_cell.angle_gamma   90.00
#
_symmetry.space_group_name_H-M   'P 1'
#
loop_
_entity.id
_entity.type
_entity.pdbx_description
1 polymer ?
#
loop_
_entity_poly.entity_id
_entity_poly.type
_entity_poly.pdbx_seq_one_letter_code
_entity_poly.pdbx_strand_id
1 'polypeptide(L)'
;MIVAVILGLIVAWLLFNHSQSRFKRFSSPGLCLPIVGHFHHFLLDEKIRSDPTNGIWDLYKRYQKDGIMFMKTLSLNSVWIGDYDTIKYLFNRQDVQGRLDSQMKKLALPARRVEGSEMPGVLMSVGNVWHQQRRFTLKTLRD
;
A
#
# COMPACT_ATOMS: atom_id res chain seq x y z
N MET A 1 -24.33 16.20 26.70
CA MET A 1 -23.31 16.46 25.67
C MET A 1 -22.13 15.48 25.75
N ILE A 2 -21.43 15.38 26.87
CA ILE A 2 -20.24 14.50 27.05
C ILE A 2 -20.55 13.03 26.75
N VAL A 3 -21.66 12.48 27.24
CA VAL A 3 -22.07 11.08 27.01
C VAL A 3 -22.27 10.78 25.53
N ALA A 4 -22.89 11.69 24.76
CA ALA A 4 -23.08 11.53 23.32
C ALA A 4 -21.77 11.50 22.55
N VAL A 5 -20.77 12.31 22.95
CA VAL A 5 -19.44 12.33 22.36
C VAL A 5 -18.71 11.02 22.63
N ILE A 6 -18.76 10.52 23.88
CA ILE A 6 -18.12 9.27 24.26
C ILE A 6 -18.77 8.09 23.48
N LEU A 7 -20.08 8.05 23.37
CA LEU A 7 -20.79 7.03 22.61
C LEU A 7 -20.40 7.07 21.13
N GLY A 8 -20.32 8.26 20.54
CA GLY A 8 -19.85 8.46 19.17
C GLY A 8 -18.43 7.94 18.93
N LEU A 9 -17.51 8.20 19.86
CA LEU A 9 -16.14 7.70 19.79
C LEU A 9 -16.07 6.17 19.91
N ILE A 10 -16.88 5.57 20.78
CA ILE A 10 -16.97 4.11 20.93
C ILE A 10 -17.49 3.48 19.65
N VAL A 11 -18.57 4.01 19.06
CA VAL A 11 -19.12 3.50 17.79
C VAL A 11 -18.12 3.64 16.67
N ALA A 12 -17.45 4.79 16.54
CA ALA A 12 -16.41 5.01 15.55
C ALA A 12 -15.24 4.02 15.73
N TRP A 13 -14.83 3.75 16.96
CA TRP A 13 -13.80 2.76 17.27
C TRP A 13 -14.22 1.33 16.91
N LEU A 14 -15.47 0.95 17.21
CA LEU A 14 -16.03 -0.37 16.87
C LEU A 14 -16.10 -0.56 15.35
N LEU A 15 -16.60 0.42 14.62
CA LEU A 15 -16.65 0.39 13.15
C LEU A 15 -15.26 0.29 12.53
N PHE A 16 -14.30 1.04 13.06
CA PHE A 16 -12.92 0.97 12.64
C PHE A 16 -12.33 -0.43 12.87
N ASN A 17 -12.51 -0.98 14.07
CA ASN A 17 -12.00 -2.31 14.42
C ASN A 17 -12.67 -3.42 13.59
N HIS A 18 -13.96 -3.28 13.28
CA HIS A 18 -14.66 -4.20 12.36
C HIS A 18 -14.07 -4.14 10.94
N SER A 19 -13.82 -2.95 10.42
CA SER A 19 -13.19 -2.75 9.11
C SER A 19 -11.81 -3.41 9.00
N GLN A 20 -11.07 -3.54 10.10
CA GLN A 20 -9.74 -4.18 10.13
C GLN A 20 -9.81 -5.72 10.24
N SER A 21 -11.01 -6.30 10.46
CA SER A 21 -11.16 -7.74 10.71
C SER A 21 -10.62 -8.63 9.58
N ARG A 22 -10.69 -8.18 8.32
CA ARG A 22 -10.19 -8.91 7.16
C ARG A 22 -8.67 -9.14 7.18
N PHE A 23 -7.92 -8.25 7.81
CA PHE A 23 -6.46 -8.27 7.83
C PHE A 23 -5.87 -8.84 9.12
N LYS A 24 -6.73 -9.25 10.08
CA LYS A 24 -6.29 -9.87 11.36
C LYS A 24 -5.48 -11.16 11.19
N ARG A 25 -5.54 -11.79 10.01
CA ARG A 25 -4.76 -12.99 9.70
C ARG A 25 -3.28 -12.69 9.47
N PHE A 26 -2.96 -11.46 9.08
CA PHE A 26 -1.60 -11.05 8.81
C PHE A 26 -0.97 -10.41 10.03
N SER A 27 0.31 -10.66 10.23
CA SER A 27 1.08 -9.96 11.24
C SER A 27 1.18 -8.48 10.88
N SER A 28 1.13 -7.60 11.86
CA SER A 28 1.18 -6.15 11.66
C SER A 28 2.05 -5.47 12.71
N PRO A 29 2.60 -4.28 12.45
CA PRO A 29 3.44 -3.55 13.38
C PRO A 29 2.64 -2.99 14.55
N GLY A 30 2.28 -3.83 15.52
CA GLY A 30 1.66 -3.42 16.78
C GLY A 30 0.31 -2.72 16.63
N LEU A 31 0.13 -1.59 17.33
CA LEU A 31 -1.13 -0.88 17.44
C LEU A 31 -1.49 -0.13 16.15
N CYS A 32 -2.63 -0.48 15.56
CA CYS A 32 -3.21 0.26 14.44
C CYS A 32 -4.11 1.38 14.96
N LEU A 33 -3.68 2.63 14.86
CA LEU A 33 -4.45 3.78 15.30
C LEU A 33 -5.63 4.09 14.36
N PRO A 34 -6.77 4.58 14.88
CA PRO A 34 -7.84 5.13 14.04
C PRO A 34 -7.28 6.24 13.14
N ILE A 35 -7.76 6.35 11.90
CA ILE A 35 -7.37 7.35 10.90
C ILE A 35 -5.94 7.16 10.38
N VAL A 36 -4.91 7.26 11.22
CA VAL A 36 -3.49 7.19 10.81
C VAL A 36 -2.98 5.78 10.58
N GLY A 37 -3.62 4.75 11.14
CA GLY A 37 -3.15 3.37 11.04
C GLY A 37 -1.79 3.16 11.71
N HIS A 38 -0.84 2.57 11.00
CA HIS A 38 0.54 2.37 11.43
C HIS A 38 1.47 3.52 10.99
N PHE A 39 0.92 4.62 10.43
CA PHE A 39 1.74 5.76 9.98
C PHE A 39 2.52 6.43 11.11
N HIS A 40 2.08 6.26 12.37
CA HIS A 40 2.80 6.76 13.54
C HIS A 40 4.23 6.21 13.65
N HIS A 41 4.52 5.01 13.14
CA HIS A 41 5.89 4.47 13.09
C HIS A 41 6.83 5.34 12.24
N PHE A 42 6.32 5.94 11.16
CA PHE A 42 7.11 6.85 10.31
C PHE A 42 7.41 8.18 11.00
N LEU A 43 6.58 8.58 11.95
CA LEU A 43 6.75 9.83 12.70
C LEU A 43 7.59 9.67 13.97
N LEU A 44 7.43 8.55 14.66
CA LEU A 44 7.99 8.33 15.99
C LEU A 44 9.29 7.51 15.98
N ASP A 45 9.49 6.65 14.99
CA ASP A 45 10.71 5.84 14.91
C ASP A 45 11.83 6.66 14.27
N GLU A 46 12.85 6.97 15.06
CA GLU A 46 14.01 7.76 14.64
C GLU A 46 14.81 7.07 13.52
N LYS A 47 14.89 5.74 13.52
CA LYS A 47 15.56 4.99 12.46
C LYS A 47 14.85 5.16 11.12
N ILE A 48 13.51 5.12 11.11
CA ILE A 48 12.73 5.31 9.89
C ILE A 48 12.86 6.76 9.38
N ARG A 49 12.98 7.74 10.30
CA ARG A 49 13.14 9.16 9.92
C ARG A 49 14.53 9.45 9.35
N SER A 50 15.58 8.88 9.94
CA SER A 50 16.97 9.11 9.49
C SER A 50 17.33 8.31 8.24
N ASP A 51 16.90 7.06 8.16
CA ASP A 51 17.10 6.17 7.01
C ASP A 51 15.83 5.38 6.75
N PRO A 52 14.91 5.92 5.94
CA PRO A 52 13.62 5.29 5.66
C PRO A 52 13.73 3.88 5.10
N THR A 53 14.72 3.61 4.26
CA THR A 53 14.88 2.31 3.60
C THR A 53 15.23 1.22 4.61
N ASN A 54 16.27 1.44 5.40
CA ASN A 54 16.71 0.46 6.40
C ASN A 54 15.75 0.41 7.60
N GLY A 55 15.19 1.55 8.01
CA GLY A 55 14.21 1.61 9.10
C GLY A 55 12.93 0.84 8.78
N ILE A 56 12.40 0.95 7.58
CA ILE A 56 11.24 0.18 7.13
C ILE A 56 11.58 -1.31 7.02
N TRP A 57 12.78 -1.64 6.53
CA TRP A 57 13.24 -3.00 6.44
C TRP A 57 13.40 -3.66 7.83
N ASP A 58 13.91 -2.92 8.80
CA ASP A 58 13.99 -3.37 10.20
C ASP A 58 12.60 -3.55 10.83
N LEU A 59 11.67 -2.65 10.53
CA LEU A 59 10.27 -2.78 10.95
C LEU A 59 9.66 -4.05 10.36
N TYR A 60 9.84 -4.27 9.07
CA TYR A 60 9.38 -5.49 8.39
C TYR A 60 9.97 -6.75 9.04
N LYS A 61 11.29 -6.84 9.23
CA LYS A 61 11.94 -8.00 9.86
C LYS A 61 11.41 -8.31 11.25
N ARG A 62 11.08 -7.27 12.02
CA ARG A 62 10.59 -7.39 13.40
C ARG A 62 9.17 -7.94 13.48
N TYR A 63 8.30 -7.57 12.53
CA TYR A 63 6.87 -7.87 12.60
C TYR A 63 6.37 -8.81 11.51
N GLN A 64 7.19 -9.21 10.55
CA GLN A 64 6.79 -10.18 9.54
C GLN A 64 6.53 -11.56 10.16
N LYS A 65 5.57 -12.28 9.61
CA LYS A 65 5.33 -13.70 9.88
C LYS A 65 5.22 -14.42 8.53
N ASP A 66 5.96 -15.49 8.38
CA ASP A 66 6.01 -16.28 7.14
C ASP A 66 6.33 -15.42 5.88
N GLY A 67 7.21 -14.43 6.03
CA GLY A 67 7.58 -13.53 4.95
C GLY A 67 6.53 -12.48 4.58
N ILE A 68 5.46 -12.33 5.38
CA ILE A 68 4.35 -11.42 5.10
C ILE A 68 4.10 -10.49 6.29
N MET A 69 3.87 -9.21 6.00
CA MET A 69 3.45 -8.21 6.99
C MET A 69 2.34 -7.33 6.38
N PHE A 70 1.29 -7.08 7.15
CA PHE A 70 0.26 -6.12 6.80
C PHE A 70 0.53 -4.77 7.45
N MET A 71 0.40 -3.71 6.69
CA MET A 71 0.52 -2.35 7.20
C MET A 71 -0.58 -1.46 6.62
N LYS A 72 -1.29 -0.75 7.50
CA LYS A 72 -2.23 0.29 7.11
C LYS A 72 -1.60 1.65 7.34
N THR A 73 -1.52 2.47 6.31
CA THR A 73 -1.04 3.85 6.41
C THR A 73 -2.12 4.79 5.89
N LEU A 74 -2.69 5.60 6.78
CA LEU A 74 -3.85 6.43 6.47
C LEU A 74 -5.01 5.58 5.86
N SER A 75 -5.38 5.86 4.62
CA SER A 75 -6.41 5.13 3.88
C SER A 75 -5.88 3.94 3.08
N LEU A 76 -4.55 3.77 3.01
CA LEU A 76 -3.91 2.73 2.22
C LEU A 76 -3.67 1.46 3.04
N ASN A 77 -4.25 0.35 2.59
CA ASN A 77 -3.94 -0.98 3.10
C ASN A 77 -2.86 -1.60 2.22
N SER A 78 -1.72 -1.98 2.80
CA SER A 78 -0.60 -2.56 2.08
C SER A 78 -0.19 -3.90 2.70
N VAL A 79 0.16 -4.85 1.85
CA VAL A 79 0.77 -6.12 2.25
C VAL A 79 2.21 -6.11 1.76
N TRP A 80 3.13 -6.29 2.68
CA TRP A 80 4.56 -6.31 2.44
C TRP A 80 5.03 -7.75 2.41
N ILE A 81 5.69 -8.13 1.32
CA ILE A 81 6.11 -9.51 1.09
C ILE A 81 7.61 -9.50 0.82
N GLY A 82 8.37 -10.21 1.64
CA GLY A 82 9.82 -10.32 1.51
C GLY A 82 10.30 -11.74 1.16
N ASP A 83 9.37 -12.69 1.03
CA ASP A 83 9.68 -14.05 0.61
C ASP A 83 9.76 -14.15 -0.92
N TYR A 84 10.87 -14.68 -1.43
CA TYR A 84 11.14 -14.76 -2.87
C TYR A 84 10.13 -15.64 -3.62
N ASP A 85 9.80 -16.81 -3.07
CA ASP A 85 8.91 -17.76 -3.74
C ASP A 85 7.48 -17.22 -3.82
N THR A 86 7.03 -16.58 -2.75
CA THR A 86 5.73 -15.89 -2.71
C THR A 86 5.69 -14.72 -3.71
N ILE A 87 6.74 -13.92 -3.79
CA ILE A 87 6.85 -12.82 -4.76
C ILE A 87 6.80 -13.37 -6.19
N LYS A 88 7.59 -14.39 -6.49
CA LYS A 88 7.62 -15.04 -7.81
C LYS A 88 6.27 -15.62 -8.21
N TYR A 89 5.59 -16.28 -7.28
CA TYR A 89 4.24 -16.80 -7.49
C TYR A 89 3.25 -15.67 -7.81
N LEU A 90 3.24 -14.60 -7.02
CA LEU A 90 2.31 -13.48 -7.20
C LEU A 90 2.55 -12.72 -8.50
N PHE A 91 3.81 -12.48 -8.89
CA PHE A 91 4.11 -11.78 -10.14
C PHE A 91 3.72 -12.55 -11.40
N ASN A 92 3.55 -13.87 -11.31
CA ASN A 92 3.05 -14.69 -12.41
C ASN A 92 1.52 -14.66 -12.55
N ARG A 93 0.81 -14.12 -11.56
CA ARG A 93 -0.65 -14.01 -11.58
C ARG A 93 -1.11 -12.71 -12.23
N GLN A 94 -2.07 -12.81 -13.15
CA GLN A 94 -2.62 -11.64 -13.87
C GLN A 94 -3.44 -10.72 -12.95
N ASP A 95 -4.12 -11.28 -11.96
CA ASP A 95 -4.94 -10.54 -11.00
C ASP A 95 -4.13 -9.65 -10.04
N VAL A 96 -2.83 -9.92 -9.88
CA VAL A 96 -1.92 -9.12 -9.03
C VAL A 96 -1.13 -8.09 -9.84
N GLN A 97 -1.17 -8.14 -11.17
CA GLN A 97 -0.41 -7.23 -12.04
C GLN A 97 -1.03 -5.82 -12.16
N GLY A 98 -2.14 -5.56 -11.49
CA GLY A 98 -2.76 -4.25 -11.44
C GLY A 98 -1.83 -3.18 -10.86
N ARG A 99 -1.92 -1.95 -11.40
CA ARG A 99 -1.20 -0.79 -10.85
C ARG A 99 -2.14 0.02 -9.98
N LEU A 100 -1.63 0.50 -8.85
CA LEU A 100 -2.39 1.37 -7.97
C LEU A 100 -2.61 2.73 -8.65
N ASP A 101 -3.86 3.08 -8.91
CA ASP A 101 -4.22 4.45 -9.28
C ASP A 101 -4.37 5.27 -8.01
N SER A 102 -3.29 5.92 -7.60
CA SER A 102 -3.26 6.72 -6.38
C SER A 102 -3.08 8.20 -6.68
N GLN A 103 -3.63 9.03 -5.80
CA GLN A 103 -3.42 10.48 -5.86
C GLN A 103 -1.94 10.85 -5.75
N MET A 104 -1.13 10.02 -5.09
CA MET A 104 0.33 10.22 -5.01
C MET A 104 1.00 10.18 -6.39
N LYS A 105 0.54 9.33 -7.32
CA LYS A 105 1.02 9.36 -8.72
C LYS A 105 0.71 10.71 -9.36
N LYS A 106 -0.50 11.23 -9.12
CA LYS A 106 -0.95 12.51 -9.66
C LYS A 106 -0.13 13.68 -9.11
N LEU A 107 0.32 13.57 -7.87
CA LEU A 107 1.16 14.58 -7.22
C LEU A 107 2.63 14.49 -7.67
N ALA A 108 3.17 13.28 -7.81
CA ALA A 108 4.57 13.06 -8.15
C ALA A 108 4.92 13.39 -9.62
N LEU A 109 3.94 13.38 -10.53
CA LEU A 109 4.16 13.59 -11.96
C LEU A 109 3.18 14.62 -12.57
N PRO A 110 3.12 15.85 -12.03
CA PRO A 110 2.16 16.85 -12.50
C PRO A 110 2.39 17.25 -13.96
N ALA A 111 3.63 17.25 -14.44
CA ALA A 111 3.99 17.71 -15.80
C ALA A 111 3.57 16.75 -16.92
N ARG A 112 3.17 15.52 -16.60
CA ARG A 112 2.75 14.53 -17.60
C ARG A 112 1.23 14.32 -17.69
N ARG A 113 0.46 15.17 -17.05
CA ARG A 113 -1.00 15.16 -17.21
C ARG A 113 -1.36 15.71 -18.59
N VAL A 114 -1.88 14.83 -19.43
CA VAL A 114 -2.73 15.26 -20.52
C VAL A 114 -4.14 15.30 -19.96
N GLU A 115 -4.79 16.45 -20.05
CA GLU A 115 -6.13 16.69 -19.53
C GLU A 115 -7.11 15.62 -20.06
N GLY A 116 -7.78 14.88 -19.16
CA GLY A 116 -8.71 13.81 -19.51
C GLY A 116 -8.09 12.44 -19.84
N SER A 117 -6.77 12.26 -19.77
CA SER A 117 -6.12 11.01 -20.10
C SER A 117 -5.53 10.29 -18.88
N GLU A 118 -5.53 8.96 -18.95
CA GLU A 118 -4.76 8.11 -18.05
C GLU A 118 -3.27 8.41 -18.19
N MET A 119 -2.52 8.25 -17.10
CA MET A 119 -1.07 8.49 -17.09
C MET A 119 -0.37 7.67 -18.17
N PRO A 120 0.39 8.29 -19.08
CA PRO A 120 1.07 7.58 -20.16
C PRO A 120 2.25 6.74 -19.62
N GLY A 121 2.60 5.70 -20.37
CA GLY A 121 3.80 4.88 -20.13
C GLY A 121 3.52 3.56 -19.40
N VAL A 122 4.34 2.56 -19.71
CA VAL A 122 4.22 1.19 -19.19
C VAL A 122 4.30 1.11 -17.66
N LEU A 123 5.00 2.04 -17.03
CA LEU A 123 5.23 2.01 -15.58
C LEU A 123 4.01 2.51 -14.79
N MET A 124 3.32 3.54 -15.28
CA MET A 124 2.32 4.27 -14.50
C MET A 124 0.89 4.13 -15.01
N SER A 125 0.69 3.68 -16.24
CA SER A 125 -0.66 3.45 -16.78
C SER A 125 -1.36 2.28 -16.08
N VAL A 126 -2.69 2.27 -16.14
CA VAL A 126 -3.55 1.24 -15.56
C VAL A 126 -4.52 0.71 -16.63
N GLY A 127 -5.16 -0.43 -16.35
CA GLY A 127 -6.20 -0.98 -17.19
C GLY A 127 -5.75 -1.31 -18.62
N ASN A 128 -6.62 -1.07 -19.59
CA ASN A 128 -6.38 -1.42 -21.00
C ASN A 128 -5.18 -0.70 -21.61
N VAL A 129 -4.94 0.56 -21.23
CA VAL A 129 -3.78 1.34 -21.73
C VAL A 129 -2.48 0.66 -21.32
N TRP A 130 -2.39 0.22 -20.07
CA TRP A 130 -1.23 -0.53 -19.59
C TRP A 130 -1.03 -1.85 -20.35
N HIS A 131 -2.09 -2.61 -20.58
CA HIS A 131 -2.01 -3.88 -21.33
C HIS A 131 -1.52 -3.68 -22.76
N GLN A 132 -2.02 -2.66 -23.46
CA GLN A 132 -1.60 -2.34 -24.83
C GLN A 132 -0.14 -1.91 -24.88
N GLN A 133 0.27 -1.00 -24.00
CA GLN A 133 1.64 -0.50 -23.95
C GLN A 133 2.63 -1.60 -23.56
N ARG A 134 2.26 -2.44 -22.57
CA ARG A 134 3.09 -3.59 -22.20
C ARG A 134 3.27 -4.57 -23.36
N ARG A 135 2.18 -4.90 -24.06
CA ARG A 135 2.24 -5.79 -25.24
C ARG A 135 3.16 -5.22 -26.32
N PHE A 136 3.01 -3.94 -26.63
CA PHE A 136 3.85 -3.25 -27.60
C PHE A 136 5.32 -3.29 -27.19
N THR A 137 5.64 -2.87 -25.95
CA THR A 137 7.01 -2.86 -25.44
C THR A 137 7.66 -4.23 -25.45
N LEU A 138 6.95 -5.27 -25.00
CA LEU A 138 7.47 -6.63 -24.99
C LEU A 138 7.71 -7.16 -26.40
N LYS A 139 6.87 -6.80 -27.38
CA LYS A 139 7.08 -7.16 -28.78
C LYS A 139 8.32 -6.46 -29.35
N THR A 140 8.44 -5.16 -29.15
CA THR A 140 9.57 -4.35 -29.67
C THR A 140 10.92 -4.70 -29.04
N LEU A 141 10.96 -5.14 -27.78
CA LEU A 141 12.20 -5.53 -27.09
C LEU A 141 12.62 -6.99 -27.38
N ARG A 142 11.77 -7.77 -28.02
CA ARG A 142 12.00 -9.19 -28.31
C ARG A 142 12.53 -9.41 -29.74
N ASP A 143 12.29 -8.43 -30.61
CA ASP A 143 12.81 -8.35 -31.98
C ASP A 143 14.19 -7.66 -31.98
#